data_7d628dc7f98a4a5f2e3250ee4e7fe4a4
#
_entry.id   7d628dc7f98a4a5f2e3250ee4e7fe4a4
#
_cell.length_a   1.000
_cell.length_b   1.000
_cell.length_c   1.000
_cell.angle_alpha   90.00
_cell.angle_beta   90.00
_cell.angle_gamma   90.00
#
_symmetry.space_group_name_H-M   'P 1'
#
loop_
_entity.id
_entity.type
_entity.pdbx_description
1 polymer ?
#
loop_
_entity_poly.entity_id
_entity_poly.type
_entity_poly.pdbx_seq_one_letter_code
_entity_poly.pdbx_strand_id
1 'polypeptide(L)'
;HNGLNNQNLKEENKMEKRIQVEGMMCEHCVAHVKKALEGVKGVTKAEVSLAKKEAVVILKEEVSDETLVHAVEEAGYSAQIA
;
A
#
# COMPACT_ATOMS: atom_id res chain seq x y z
N HIS A 1 18.82 7.55 -22.97
CA HIS A 1 18.84 7.52 -22.48
C HIS A 1 18.77 7.55 -21.87
N ASN A 2 18.78 7.54 -21.97
CA ASN A 2 18.86 7.56 -21.33
C ASN A 2 18.65 7.52 -20.57
N GLY A 3 18.65 7.43 -20.55
CA GLY A 3 18.71 7.47 -19.82
C GLY A 3 18.16 7.06 -19.29
N LEU A 4 18.11 7.02 -19.50
CA LEU A 4 17.64 6.73 -18.96
C LEU A 4 17.50 6.23 -18.26
N ASN A 5 17.69 6.15 -18.17
CA ASN A 5 17.67 5.38 -17.38
C ASN A 5 18.16 5.17 -15.97
N ASN A 6 18.83 5.75 -15.47
CA ASN A 6 19.35 5.69 -14.14
C ASN A 6 18.35 5.75 -13.09
N GLN A 7 17.25 6.34 -13.36
CA GLN A 7 16.13 6.32 -12.47
C GLN A 7 15.70 4.92 -12.23
N ASN A 8 15.89 4.08 -13.19
CA ASN A 8 15.49 2.71 -13.05
C ASN A 8 16.20 2.02 -11.91
N LEU A 9 17.44 2.42 -11.69
CA LEU A 9 18.19 1.81 -10.60
C LEU A 9 17.55 2.08 -9.27
N LYS A 10 17.06 3.29 -9.09
CA LYS A 10 16.39 3.61 -7.85
C LYS A 10 15.09 2.86 -7.73
N GLU A 11 14.41 2.71 -8.84
CA GLU A 11 13.14 2.05 -8.83
C GLU A 11 13.25 0.58 -8.54
N GLU A 12 14.40 0.01 -8.84
CA GLU A 12 14.61 -1.40 -8.57
C GLU A 12 14.59 -1.69 -7.09
N ASN A 13 14.82 -0.68 -6.28
CA ASN A 13 14.81 -0.88 -4.84
C ASN A 13 13.44 -0.65 -4.24
N LYS A 14 12.47 -0.34 -5.09
CA LYS A 14 11.12 -0.11 -4.62
C LYS A 14 10.26 -1.30 -4.96
N MET A 15 9.43 -1.69 -4.03
CA MET A 15 8.49 -2.76 -4.24
C MET A 15 7.10 -2.22 -4.11
N GLU A 16 6.20 -2.80 -4.88
CA GLU A 16 4.83 -2.34 -4.90
C GLU A 16 3.91 -3.53 -4.69
N LYS A 17 2.94 -3.38 -3.82
CA LYS A 17 1.95 -4.42 -3.58
C LYS A 17 0.57 -3.84 -3.66
N ARG A 18 -0.34 -4.64 -4.17
CA ARG A 18 -1.74 -4.25 -4.26
C ARG A 18 -2.54 -5.05 -3.27
N ILE A 19 -3.44 -4.36 -2.60
CA ILE A 19 -4.25 -4.97 -1.57
C ILE A 19 -5.69 -4.61 -1.85
N GLN A 20 -6.56 -5.60 -1.87
CA GLN A 20 -7.99 -5.35 -1.97
C GLN A 20 -8.51 -5.07 -0.58
N VAL A 21 -9.21 -3.96 -0.42
CA VAL A 21 -9.71 -3.54 0.88
C VAL A 21 -11.22 -3.46 0.81
N GLU A 22 -11.87 -4.09 1.77
CA GLU A 22 -13.33 -4.10 1.83
C GLU A 22 -13.79 -3.37 3.07
N GLY A 23 -14.96 -2.77 2.98
CA GLY A 23 -15.52 -2.08 4.12
C GLY A 23 -15.31 -0.58 4.10
N MET A 24 -14.60 -0.08 3.10
CA MET A 24 -14.44 1.36 2.98
C MET A 24 -15.72 1.95 2.40
N MET A 25 -16.32 2.85 3.15
CA MET A 25 -17.59 3.43 2.75
C MET A 25 -17.48 4.88 2.34
N CYS A 26 -16.41 5.55 2.73
CA CYS A 26 -16.27 6.97 2.44
C CYS A 26 -14.79 7.33 2.51
N GLU A 27 -14.52 8.60 2.25
CA GLU A 27 -13.14 9.08 2.21
C GLU A 27 -12.46 8.99 3.56
N HIS A 28 -13.21 9.06 4.64
CA HIS A 28 -12.62 8.91 5.96
C HIS A 28 -12.04 7.51 6.11
N CYS A 29 -12.75 6.53 5.59
CA CYS A 29 -12.26 5.16 5.64
C CYS A 29 -10.98 5.03 4.83
N VAL A 30 -10.95 5.66 3.66
CA VAL A 30 -9.77 5.65 2.82
C VAL A 30 -8.58 6.22 3.59
N ALA A 31 -8.80 7.34 4.27
CA ALA A 31 -7.73 7.97 5.04
C ALA A 31 -7.24 7.06 6.16
N HIS A 32 -8.15 6.35 6.82
CA HIS A 32 -7.78 5.44 7.88
C HIS A 32 -6.91 4.31 7.35
N VAL A 33 -7.29 3.73 6.22
CA VAL A 33 -6.54 2.65 5.63
C VAL A 33 -5.17 3.12 5.20
N LYS A 34 -5.13 4.29 4.55
CA LYS A 34 -3.87 4.85 4.11
C LYS A 34 -2.93 5.06 5.30
N LYS A 35 -3.45 5.65 6.36
CA LYS A 35 -2.64 5.92 7.53
C LYS A 35 -2.14 4.64 8.17
N ALA A 36 -3.01 3.63 8.23
CA ALA A 36 -2.63 2.35 8.81
C ALA A 36 -1.50 1.71 8.03
N LEU A 37 -1.60 1.74 6.69
CA LEU A 37 -0.57 1.15 5.86
C LEU A 37 0.73 1.93 5.93
N GLU A 38 0.64 3.25 5.94
CA GLU A 38 1.85 4.06 6.01
C GLU A 38 2.54 3.95 7.35
N GLY A 39 1.83 3.47 8.35
CA GLY A 39 2.42 3.24 9.66
C GLY A 39 3.21 1.93 9.73
N VAL A 40 3.14 1.11 8.72
CA VAL A 40 3.87 -0.15 8.70
C VAL A 40 5.33 0.13 8.38
N LYS A 41 6.21 -0.48 9.17
CA LYS A 41 7.63 -0.31 8.93
C LYS A 41 7.99 -0.89 7.57
N GLY A 42 8.71 -0.12 6.78
CA GLY A 42 9.11 -0.54 5.46
C GLY A 42 8.23 0.03 4.36
N VAL A 43 7.10 0.63 4.72
CA VAL A 43 6.21 1.24 3.75
C VAL A 43 6.60 2.70 3.57
N THR A 44 6.87 3.08 2.33
CA THR A 44 7.21 4.45 2.00
C THR A 44 5.96 5.27 1.77
N LYS A 45 4.99 4.67 1.10
CA LYS A 45 3.80 5.40 0.70
C LYS A 45 2.66 4.44 0.43
N ALA A 46 1.46 4.87 0.65
CA ALA A 46 0.27 4.07 0.34
C ALA A 46 -0.71 4.94 -0.42
N GLU A 47 -1.24 4.38 -1.49
CA GLU A 47 -2.28 5.04 -2.29
C GLU A 47 -3.53 4.19 -2.18
N VAL A 48 -4.60 4.78 -1.73
CA VAL A 48 -5.84 4.04 -1.54
C VAL A 48 -6.92 4.62 -2.43
N SER A 49 -7.64 3.75 -3.11
CA SER A 49 -8.72 4.15 -4.01
C SER A 49 -10.03 3.59 -3.50
N LEU A 50 -10.97 4.48 -3.24
CA LEU A 50 -12.30 4.07 -2.81
C LEU A 50 -13.06 3.43 -3.97
N ALA A 51 -12.93 4.00 -5.15
CA ALA A 51 -13.64 3.52 -6.33
C ALA A 51 -13.23 2.11 -6.68
N LYS A 52 -11.94 1.81 -6.54
CA LYS A 52 -11.43 0.48 -6.89
C LYS A 52 -11.39 -0.45 -5.69
N LYS A 53 -11.63 0.09 -4.51
CA LYS A 53 -11.55 -0.69 -3.28
C LYS A 53 -10.20 -1.35 -3.14
N GLU A 54 -9.17 -0.58 -3.42
CA GLU A 54 -7.84 -1.11 -3.57
C GLU A 54 -6.83 -0.16 -2.94
N ALA A 55 -5.76 -0.73 -2.40
CA ALA A 55 -4.65 0.06 -1.88
C ALA A 55 -3.38 -0.41 -2.57
N VAL A 56 -2.56 0.53 -2.99
CA VAL A 56 -1.27 0.24 -3.57
C VAL A 56 -0.22 0.75 -2.61
N VAL A 57 0.66 -0.12 -2.18
CA VAL A 57 1.66 0.19 -1.18
C VAL A 57 3.03 0.17 -1.81
N ILE A 58 3.77 1.24 -1.60
CA ILE A 58 5.15 1.34 -2.08
C ILE A 58 6.06 1.03 -0.90
N LEU A 59 6.93 0.06 -1.08
CA LEU A 59 7.79 -0.42 -0.02
C LEU A 59 9.24 -0.08 -0.30
N LYS A 60 9.98 0.26 0.73
CA LYS A 60 11.41 0.48 0.60
C LYS A 60 12.18 -0.74 1.06
N GLU A 61 11.52 -1.69 1.70
CA GLU A 61 12.11 -2.95 2.07
C GLU A 61 10.99 -3.98 2.08
N GLU A 62 11.37 -5.22 2.12
CA GLU A 62 10.39 -6.28 2.01
C GLU A 62 9.48 -6.32 3.23
N VAL A 63 8.18 -6.34 2.98
CA VAL A 63 7.18 -6.41 4.02
C VAL A 63 6.24 -7.54 3.63
N SER A 64 5.96 -8.43 4.57
CA SER A 64 5.11 -9.57 4.25
C SER A 64 3.68 -9.15 3.99
N ASP A 65 3.00 -9.94 3.17
CA ASP A 65 1.60 -9.65 2.86
C ASP A 65 0.76 -9.65 4.13
N GLU A 66 1.06 -10.56 5.03
CA GLU A 66 0.30 -10.66 6.28
C GLU A 66 0.41 -9.38 7.10
N THR A 67 1.59 -8.78 7.09
CA THR A 67 1.78 -7.55 7.85
C THR A 67 0.88 -6.45 7.32
N LEU A 68 0.79 -6.35 6.00
CA LEU A 68 -0.04 -5.34 5.37
C LEU A 68 -1.52 -5.60 5.61
N VAL A 69 -1.92 -6.85 5.44
CA VAL A 69 -3.31 -7.23 5.69
C VAL A 69 -3.68 -6.95 7.14
N HIS A 70 -2.79 -7.31 8.05
CA HIS A 70 -3.04 -7.10 9.46
C HIS A 70 -3.21 -5.61 9.79
N ALA A 71 -2.41 -4.77 9.15
CA ALA A 71 -2.51 -3.33 9.38
C ALA A 71 -3.89 -2.82 8.99
N VAL A 72 -4.41 -3.30 7.86
CA VAL A 72 -5.74 -2.90 7.42
C VAL A 72 -6.80 -3.43 8.38
N GLU A 73 -6.64 -4.67 8.84
CA GLU A 73 -7.60 -5.26 9.75
C GLU A 73 -7.61 -4.53 11.08
N GLU A 74 -6.46 -4.06 11.52
CA GLU A 74 -6.39 -3.31 12.75
C GLU A 74 -7.14 -1.99 12.63
N ALA A 75 -7.25 -1.47 11.42
CA ALA A 75 -7.99 -0.24 11.20
C ALA A 75 -9.48 -0.50 11.12
N GLY A 76 -9.90 -1.76 11.13
CA GLY A 76 -11.31 -2.10 11.14
C GLY A 76 -11.87 -2.52 9.79
N TYR A 77 -11.01 -2.88 8.85
CA TYR A 77 -11.43 -3.25 7.51
C TYR A 77 -10.91 -4.62 7.17
N SER A 78 -11.42 -5.18 6.08
CA SER A 78 -10.93 -6.46 5.58
C SER A 78 -10.00 -6.23 4.41
N ALA A 79 -8.99 -7.08 4.30
CA ALA A 79 -8.03 -6.92 3.22
C ALA A 79 -7.54 -8.28 2.75
N GLN A 80 -7.17 -8.33 1.47
CA GLN A 80 -6.52 -9.51 0.94
C GLN A 80 -5.63 -9.04 -0.20
N ILE A 81 -4.57 -9.78 -0.41
CA ILE A 81 -3.62 -9.42 -1.46
C ILE A 81 -4.22 -9.73 -2.83
N ALA A 82 -4.13 -8.77 -3.70
CA ALA A 82 -4.71 -8.91 -5.03
C ALA A 82 -3.79 -9.72 -5.94
#